data_e36606524abf488e92eeb15102033dd7
#
_entry.id   e36606524abf488e92eeb15102033dd7
#
_cell.length_a   1.000
_cell.length_b   1.000
_cell.length_c   1.000
_cell.angle_alpha   90.00
_cell.angle_beta   90.00
_cell.angle_gamma   90.00
#
_symmetry.space_group_name_H-M   'P 1'
#
loop_
_entity.id
_entity.type
_entity.pdbx_description
1 polymer ?
#
loop_
_entity_poly.entity_id
_entity_poly.type
_entity_poly.pdbx_seq_one_letter_code
_entity_poly.pdbx_strand_id
1 'polypeptide(L)' 'MKVSVKFTLDVDVEAWMREYGIDRSEVREDVHDLVSEAILQHLDNLGLLMPRKYG' A
#
# COMPACT_ATOMS: atom_id res chain seq x y z
N MET A 1 4.14 -20.23 3.30
CA MET A 1 2.68 -20.19 3.49
C MET A 1 2.13 -18.89 2.98
N LYS A 2 1.04 -18.92 2.26
CA LYS A 2 0.38 -17.72 1.78
C LYS A 2 -0.69 -17.30 2.77
N VAL A 3 -0.65 -16.03 3.17
CA VAL A 3 -1.63 -15.45 4.09
C VAL A 3 -2.29 -14.27 3.41
N SER A 4 -3.62 -14.30 3.33
CA SER A 4 -4.39 -13.18 2.78
C SER A 4 -4.75 -12.21 3.89
N VAL A 5 -4.48 -10.94 3.64
CA VAL A 5 -4.75 -9.87 4.60
C VAL A 5 -5.71 -8.86 3.98
N LYS A 6 -6.80 -8.57 4.70
CA LYS A 6 -7.78 -7.56 4.27
C LYS A 6 -7.99 -6.58 5.42
N PHE A 7 -7.92 -5.31 5.10
CA PHE A 7 -8.21 -4.27 6.08
C PHE A 7 -8.78 -3.04 5.36
N THR A 8 -9.46 -2.21 6.11
CA THR A 8 -10.06 -0.99 5.60
C THR A 8 -9.47 0.22 6.32
N LEU A 9 -9.10 1.23 5.58
CA LEU A 9 -8.60 2.49 6.11
C LEU A 9 -9.63 3.59 5.87
N ASP A 10 -9.82 4.44 6.87
CA ASP A 10 -10.63 5.65 6.71
C ASP A 10 -9.70 6.79 6.36
N VAL A 11 -9.71 7.20 5.10
CA VAL A 11 -8.75 8.14 4.54
C VAL A 11 -9.40 9.51 4.36
N ASP A 12 -8.70 10.57 4.75
CA ASP A 12 -9.10 11.94 4.44
C ASP A 12 -8.77 12.20 2.97
N VAL A 13 -9.77 12.07 2.12
CA VAL A 13 -9.62 12.18 0.67
C VAL A 13 -9.08 13.55 0.26
N GLU A 14 -9.58 14.60 0.88
CA GLU A 14 -9.16 15.95 0.52
C GLU A 14 -7.72 16.23 0.89
N ALA A 15 -7.30 15.76 2.05
CA ALA A 15 -5.91 15.87 2.46
C ALA A 15 -4.99 15.09 1.54
N TRP A 16 -5.42 13.89 1.11
CA TRP A 16 -4.66 13.05 0.19
C TRP A 16 -4.49 13.73 -1.17
N MET A 17 -5.57 14.28 -1.69
CA MET A 17 -5.54 15.00 -2.97
C MET A 17 -4.56 16.17 -2.95
N ARG A 18 -4.54 16.93 -1.87
CA ARG A 18 -3.61 18.05 -1.71
C ARG A 18 -2.16 17.60 -1.62
N GLU A 19 -1.94 16.56 -0.84
CA GLU A 19 -0.57 16.06 -0.60
C GLU A 19 0.07 15.52 -1.87
N TYR A 20 -0.68 14.78 -2.67
CA TYR A 20 -0.14 14.11 -3.85
C TYR A 20 -0.56 14.73 -5.18
N GLY A 21 -1.40 15.76 -5.15
CA GLY A 21 -1.81 16.45 -6.36
C GLY A 21 -2.59 15.58 -7.34
N ILE A 22 -3.46 14.73 -6.84
CA ILE A 22 -4.24 13.81 -7.67
C ILE A 22 -5.73 14.09 -7.55
N ASP A 23 -6.51 13.56 -8.49
CA ASP A 23 -7.95 13.68 -8.49
C ASP A 23 -8.59 12.70 -7.52
N ARG A 24 -9.80 13.04 -7.08
CA ARG A 24 -10.57 12.20 -6.18
C ARG A 24 -10.75 10.78 -6.71
N SER A 25 -10.95 10.64 -8.01
CA SER A 25 -11.12 9.34 -8.65
C SER A 25 -9.88 8.46 -8.57
N GLU A 26 -8.72 9.05 -8.34
CA GLU A 26 -7.44 8.33 -8.28
C GLU A 26 -7.03 7.97 -6.86
N VAL A 27 -7.70 8.55 -5.86
CA VAL A 27 -7.30 8.38 -4.46
C VAL A 27 -7.33 6.93 -4.01
N ARG A 28 -8.39 6.20 -4.37
CA ARG A 28 -8.54 4.80 -3.96
C ARG A 28 -7.36 3.94 -4.42
N GLU A 29 -7.00 4.07 -5.69
CA GLU A 29 -5.88 3.31 -6.25
C GLU A 29 -4.56 3.74 -5.65
N ASP A 30 -4.37 5.04 -5.48
CA ASP A 30 -3.15 5.59 -4.93
C ASP A 30 -2.94 5.12 -3.48
N VAL A 31 -3.98 5.15 -2.67
CA VAL A 31 -3.93 4.66 -1.31
C VAL A 31 -3.59 3.17 -1.28
N HIS A 32 -4.26 2.40 -2.12
CA HIS A 32 -4.02 0.96 -2.19
C HIS A 32 -2.57 0.65 -2.54
N ASP A 33 -2.03 1.31 -3.55
CA ASP A 33 -0.67 1.08 -4.00
C ASP A 33 0.36 1.50 -2.95
N LEU A 34 0.17 2.68 -2.36
CA LEU A 34 1.10 3.19 -1.37
C LEU A 34 1.12 2.32 -0.12
N VAL A 35 -0.04 1.95 0.38
CA VAL A 35 -0.14 1.12 1.58
C VAL A 35 0.42 -0.27 1.33
N SER A 36 0.07 -0.88 0.20
CA SER A 36 0.58 -2.20 -0.15
C SER A 36 2.09 -2.22 -0.24
N GLU A 37 2.66 -1.23 -0.89
CA GLU A 37 4.10 -1.11 -1.04
C GLU A 37 4.79 -0.87 0.30
N ALA A 38 4.24 -0.01 1.14
CA ALA A 38 4.80 0.29 2.45
C ALA A 38 4.82 -0.94 3.35
N ILE A 39 3.75 -1.72 3.34
CA ILE A 39 3.66 -2.95 4.13
C ILE A 39 4.67 -3.98 3.64
N LEU A 40 4.74 -4.21 2.33
CA LEU A 40 5.67 -5.17 1.76
C LEU A 40 7.11 -4.79 2.07
N GLN A 41 7.46 -3.52 1.93
CA GLN A 41 8.80 -3.04 2.20
C GLN A 41 9.16 -3.19 3.67
N HIS A 42 8.24 -2.88 4.56
CA HIS A 42 8.46 -3.02 5.99
C HIS A 42 8.72 -4.47 6.39
N LEU A 43 7.89 -5.39 5.89
CA LEU A 43 8.06 -6.81 6.18
C LEU A 43 9.34 -7.37 5.57
N ASP A 44 9.70 -6.91 4.39
CA ASP A 44 10.94 -7.31 3.74
C ASP A 44 12.16 -6.88 4.56
N ASN A 45 12.13 -5.66 5.08
CA ASN A 45 13.20 -5.14 5.93
C ASN A 45 13.34 -5.95 7.22
N LEU A 46 12.25 -6.52 7.72
CA LEU A 46 12.28 -7.38 8.89
C LEU A 46 12.70 -8.82 8.57
N GLY A 47 12.83 -9.14 7.29
CA GLY A 47 13.19 -10.48 6.86
C GLY A 47 12.09 -11.52 7.06
N LEU A 48 10.83 -11.09 7.04
CA LEU A 48 9.68 -11.95 7.31
C LEU A 48 9.00 -12.49 6.07
N LEU A 49 9.36 -12.02 4.89
CA LEU A 49 8.79 -12.47 3.64
C LEU A 49 9.70 -13.51 2.98
N MET A 50 9.08 -14.43 2.27
CA MET A 50 9.83 -15.37 1.46
C MET A 50 10.60 -14.64 0.37
N PRO A 51 11.86 -15.04 0.08
CA PRO A 51 12.63 -14.41 -0.99
C PRO A 51 11.91 -14.55 -2.32
N ARG A 52 11.86 -13.45 -3.06
CA ARG A 52 11.33 -13.50 -4.41
C ARG A 52 12.39 -13.98 -5.36
N LYS A 53 12.00 -14.90 -6.21
CA LYS A 53 12.88 -15.33 -7.28
C LYS A 53 12.56 -14.51 -8.51
N TYR A 54 13.55 -13.83 -9.00
CA TYR A 54 13.46 -13.16 -10.30
C TYR A 54 13.97 -14.14 -11.34
N GLY A 55 13.00 -14.63 -12.04
CA GLY A 55 13.37 -15.61 -13.09
C GLY A 55 13.62 -14.96 -14.39
#